data_10a6f8645256da8adeff0ae3d8b9ee71
#
_entry.id   10a6f8645256da8adeff0ae3d8b9ee71
#
_cell.length_a   1.000
_cell.length_b   1.000
_cell.length_c   1.000
_cell.angle_alpha   90.00
_cell.angle_beta   90.00
_cell.angle_gamma   90.00
#
_symmetry.space_group_name_H-M   'P 1'
#
loop_
_entity.id
_entity.type
_entity.pdbx_description
1 polymer ?
#
loop_
_entity_poly.entity_id
_entity_poly.type
_entity_poly.pdbx_seq_one_letter_code
_entity_poly.pdbx_strand_id
1 'polypeptide(L)'
;MSYRWEITHAALRQGVVGIVRTADAASAVVAARAALDAGLRSIEVPLTNSGALAAIEELTAAYPDATIGAGTVLDEASAVLAIRAGARFLVSPNVEAAVIRTGHRYGAAAFPGAGSVTEIVRALEEGADAVKVFPATALGPRWVKDVRAALPQAPLVPTGGIAPEDVPEWLAAGAVAVGMGSALTRGTAEDIRARVAAMVREGS
;
A
#
# COMPACT_ATOMS: atom_id res chain seq x y z
N MET A 1 20.13 6.31 0.79
CA MET A 1 19.72 5.22 1.72
C MET A 1 18.71 5.84 2.68
N SER A 2 17.51 5.30 2.82
CA SER A 2 16.46 5.88 3.68
C SER A 2 16.19 4.95 4.84
N TYR A 3 15.92 5.50 6.00
CA TYR A 3 15.49 4.72 7.16
C TYR A 3 14.04 4.24 6.97
N ARG A 4 13.67 3.13 7.61
CA ARG A 4 12.36 2.51 7.49
C ARG A 4 11.20 3.47 7.85
N TRP A 5 11.37 4.32 8.86
CA TRP A 5 10.38 5.32 9.23
C TRP A 5 10.20 6.40 8.14
N GLU A 6 11.27 6.77 7.41
CA GLU A 6 11.17 7.69 6.27
C GLU A 6 10.40 7.05 5.10
N ILE A 7 10.64 5.75 4.85
CA ILE A 7 9.92 4.98 3.83
C ILE A 7 8.45 4.93 4.17
N THR A 8 8.10 4.61 5.43
CA THR A 8 6.72 4.56 5.90
C THR A 8 6.04 5.91 5.72
N HIS A 9 6.68 7.00 6.16
CA HIS A 9 6.16 8.34 5.99
C HIS A 9 5.97 8.70 4.50
N ALA A 10 6.97 8.43 3.65
CA ALA A 10 6.88 8.70 2.22
C ALA A 10 5.76 7.91 1.53
N ALA A 11 5.54 6.65 1.94
CA ALA A 11 4.49 5.80 1.39
C ALA A 11 3.09 6.28 1.77
N LEU A 12 2.90 6.85 2.96
CA LEU A 12 1.58 7.14 3.52
C LEU A 12 1.18 8.62 3.50
N ARG A 13 2.12 9.54 3.34
CA ARG A 13 1.92 11.00 3.51
C ARG A 13 0.87 11.64 2.59
N GLN A 14 0.58 11.02 1.41
CA GLN A 14 -0.46 11.52 0.50
C GLN A 14 -1.86 11.01 0.86
N GLY A 15 -2.00 10.18 1.89
CA GLY A 15 -3.28 9.58 2.28
C GLY A 15 -3.76 8.46 1.35
N VAL A 16 -3.04 8.17 0.26
CA VAL A 16 -3.38 7.13 -0.71
C VAL A 16 -2.17 6.31 -1.12
N VAL A 17 -2.30 4.99 -1.13
CA VAL A 17 -1.37 4.02 -1.72
C VAL A 17 -2.08 3.37 -2.91
N GLY A 18 -1.56 3.55 -4.13
CA GLY A 18 -2.11 2.93 -5.33
C GLY A 18 -1.73 1.45 -5.40
N ILE A 19 -2.69 0.57 -5.64
CA ILE A 19 -2.47 -0.86 -5.80
C ILE A 19 -2.70 -1.24 -7.25
N VAL A 20 -1.65 -1.63 -7.94
CA VAL A 20 -1.70 -1.94 -9.37
C VAL A 20 -1.86 -3.45 -9.57
N ARG A 21 -3.12 -3.89 -9.56
CA ARG A 21 -3.46 -5.29 -9.80
C ARG A 21 -3.96 -5.46 -11.24
N THR A 22 -3.13 -6.05 -12.10
CA THR A 22 -3.41 -6.31 -13.51
C THR A 22 -3.12 -7.77 -13.85
N ALA A 23 -3.52 -8.19 -15.05
CA ALA A 23 -3.31 -9.56 -15.52
C ALA A 23 -1.83 -9.87 -15.82
N ASP A 24 -1.05 -8.87 -16.19
CA ASP A 24 0.36 -9.01 -16.62
C ASP A 24 1.21 -7.81 -16.17
N ALA A 25 2.54 -7.97 -16.28
CA ALA A 25 3.52 -6.96 -15.90
C ALA A 25 3.44 -5.68 -16.75
N ALA A 26 3.24 -5.80 -18.05
CA ALA A 26 3.21 -4.65 -18.96
C ALA A 26 2.04 -3.73 -18.63
N SER A 27 0.85 -4.31 -18.42
CA SER A 27 -0.33 -3.58 -17.97
C SER A 27 -0.12 -2.94 -16.58
N ALA A 28 0.61 -3.63 -15.68
CA ALA A 28 0.95 -3.08 -14.37
C ALA A 28 1.83 -1.83 -14.50
N VAL A 29 2.87 -1.89 -15.32
CA VAL A 29 3.78 -0.77 -15.56
C VAL A 29 3.03 0.42 -16.18
N VAL A 30 2.19 0.18 -17.19
CA VAL A 30 1.39 1.25 -17.83
C VAL A 30 0.48 1.95 -16.84
N ALA A 31 -0.26 1.19 -16.02
CA ALA A 31 -1.15 1.76 -15.02
C ALA A 31 -0.39 2.50 -13.90
N ALA A 32 0.72 1.93 -13.42
CA ALA A 32 1.57 2.56 -12.42
C ALA A 32 2.18 3.87 -12.91
N ARG A 33 2.73 3.88 -14.14
CA ARG A 33 3.28 5.10 -14.78
C ARG A 33 2.21 6.18 -14.90
N ALA A 34 1.00 5.83 -15.35
CA ALA A 34 -0.10 6.79 -15.47
C ALA A 34 -0.44 7.45 -14.12
N ALA A 35 -0.43 6.67 -13.03
CA ALA A 35 -0.69 7.19 -11.69
C ALA A 35 0.48 8.03 -11.15
N LEU A 36 1.72 7.59 -11.35
CA LEU A 36 2.92 8.29 -10.89
C LEU A 36 3.13 9.62 -11.65
N ASP A 37 2.93 9.63 -12.95
CA ASP A 37 3.00 10.83 -13.80
C ASP A 37 1.94 11.87 -13.41
N ALA A 38 0.78 11.42 -12.90
CA ALA A 38 -0.29 12.28 -12.40
C ALA A 38 -0.05 12.80 -10.96
N GLY A 39 1.06 12.41 -10.32
CA GLY A 39 1.48 12.94 -9.03
C GLY A 39 1.34 11.99 -7.84
N LEU A 40 0.85 10.76 -8.04
CA LEU A 40 0.87 9.76 -6.97
C LEU A 40 2.32 9.40 -6.64
N ARG A 41 2.63 9.20 -5.34
CA ARG A 41 4.00 8.93 -4.88
C ARG A 41 4.19 7.57 -4.24
N SER A 42 3.14 6.77 -4.11
CA SER A 42 3.21 5.44 -3.49
C SER A 42 2.42 4.42 -4.30
N ILE A 43 3.08 3.34 -4.72
CA ILE A 43 2.50 2.25 -5.51
C ILE A 43 2.86 0.90 -4.89
N GLU A 44 1.84 0.06 -4.69
CA GLU A 44 1.96 -1.36 -4.37
C GLU A 44 1.78 -2.19 -5.64
N VAL A 45 2.73 -3.06 -5.98
CA VAL A 45 2.61 -4.06 -7.05
C VAL A 45 2.41 -5.44 -6.41
N PRO A 46 1.22 -6.04 -6.52
CA PRO A 46 0.96 -7.36 -5.94
C PRO A 46 1.74 -8.47 -6.65
N LEU A 47 2.34 -9.39 -5.88
CA LEU A 47 3.07 -10.57 -6.39
C LEU A 47 2.13 -11.69 -6.88
N THR A 48 0.99 -11.33 -7.46
CA THR A 48 -0.03 -12.28 -7.94
C THR A 48 0.17 -12.74 -9.37
N ASN A 49 1.14 -12.18 -10.08
CA ASN A 49 1.53 -12.61 -11.43
C ASN A 49 3.06 -12.74 -11.54
N SER A 50 3.53 -13.53 -12.50
CA SER A 50 4.96 -13.86 -12.68
C SER A 50 5.84 -12.67 -13.07
N GLY A 51 5.27 -11.58 -13.56
CA GLY A 51 6.01 -10.39 -14.00
C GLY A 51 6.11 -9.28 -12.94
N ALA A 52 5.55 -9.47 -11.74
CA ALA A 52 5.48 -8.43 -10.72
C ALA A 52 6.87 -7.92 -10.28
N LEU A 53 7.85 -8.81 -10.14
CA LEU A 53 9.22 -8.43 -9.76
C LEU A 53 9.87 -7.54 -10.82
N ALA A 54 9.73 -7.88 -12.10
CA ALA A 54 10.25 -7.07 -13.21
C ALA A 54 9.56 -5.69 -13.25
N ALA A 55 8.25 -5.63 -12.99
CA ALA A 55 7.53 -4.36 -12.91
C ALA A 55 8.02 -3.50 -11.73
N ILE A 56 8.30 -4.09 -10.57
CA ILE A 56 8.87 -3.36 -9.41
C ILE A 56 10.25 -2.79 -9.78
N GLU A 57 11.12 -3.59 -10.39
CA GLU A 57 12.46 -3.17 -10.79
C GLU A 57 12.41 -2.00 -11.79
N GLU A 58 11.57 -2.11 -12.83
CA GLU A 58 11.38 -1.06 -13.83
C GLU A 58 10.85 0.23 -13.21
N LEU A 59 9.81 0.13 -12.37
CA LEU A 59 9.20 1.30 -11.75
C LEU A 59 10.15 2.00 -10.76
N THR A 60 10.89 1.24 -9.97
CA THR A 60 11.87 1.78 -9.02
C THR A 60 13.00 2.52 -9.75
N ALA A 61 13.48 1.98 -10.87
CA ALA A 61 14.50 2.63 -11.68
C ALA A 61 13.98 3.90 -12.37
N ALA A 62 12.74 3.88 -12.87
CA ALA A 62 12.13 5.00 -13.59
C ALA A 62 11.64 6.14 -12.68
N TYR A 63 11.27 5.84 -11.44
CA TYR A 63 10.69 6.81 -10.49
C TYR A 63 11.43 6.78 -9.14
N PRO A 64 12.67 7.28 -9.05
CA PRO A 64 13.48 7.23 -7.83
C PRO A 64 12.87 8.00 -6.65
N ASP A 65 12.01 9.00 -6.93
CA ASP A 65 11.32 9.81 -5.93
C ASP A 65 9.99 9.19 -5.46
N ALA A 66 9.54 8.12 -6.09
CA ALA A 66 8.35 7.39 -5.66
C ALA A 66 8.71 6.25 -4.70
N THR A 67 7.76 5.87 -3.85
CA THR A 67 7.89 4.73 -2.95
C THR A 67 7.16 3.53 -3.55
N ILE A 68 7.92 2.63 -4.17
CA ILE A 68 7.38 1.41 -4.78
C ILE A 68 7.47 0.27 -3.76
N GLY A 69 6.38 -0.47 -3.59
CA GLY A 69 6.29 -1.62 -2.71
C GLY A 69 5.74 -2.87 -3.39
N ALA A 70 5.90 -4.00 -2.73
CA ALA A 70 5.32 -5.26 -3.14
C ALA A 70 4.10 -5.61 -2.28
N GLY A 71 3.03 -6.06 -2.94
CA GLY A 71 1.82 -6.55 -2.27
C GLY A 71 1.68 -8.07 -2.37
N THR A 72 0.80 -8.61 -1.53
CA THR A 72 0.53 -10.05 -1.46
C THR A 72 1.81 -10.87 -1.20
N VAL A 73 2.67 -10.34 -0.32
CA VAL A 73 3.88 -11.00 0.13
C VAL A 73 3.49 -11.97 1.24
N LEU A 74 3.66 -13.29 1.01
CA LEU A 74 3.13 -14.33 1.90
C LEU A 74 4.22 -15.07 2.70
N ASP A 75 5.48 -14.89 2.32
CA ASP A 75 6.62 -15.59 2.92
C ASP A 75 7.92 -14.78 2.83
N GLU A 76 8.95 -15.23 3.55
CA GLU A 76 10.24 -14.55 3.58
C GLU A 76 11.01 -14.62 2.25
N ALA A 77 10.83 -15.67 1.46
CA ALA A 77 11.51 -15.82 0.17
C ALA A 77 10.98 -14.79 -0.82
N SER A 78 9.66 -14.66 -0.92
CA SER A 78 8.99 -13.62 -1.73
C SER A 78 9.37 -12.22 -1.25
N ALA A 79 9.49 -12.01 0.07
CA ALA A 79 9.92 -10.73 0.64
C ALA A 79 11.34 -10.35 0.18
N VAL A 80 12.30 -11.28 0.25
CA VAL A 80 13.68 -11.05 -0.20
C VAL A 80 13.73 -10.73 -1.69
N LEU A 81 13.00 -11.49 -2.52
CA LEU A 81 12.96 -11.24 -3.97
C LEU A 81 12.37 -9.87 -4.30
N ALA A 82 11.29 -9.48 -3.64
CA ALA A 82 10.68 -8.16 -3.82
C ALA A 82 11.63 -7.02 -3.42
N ILE A 83 12.31 -7.15 -2.27
CA ILE A 83 13.27 -6.14 -1.81
C ILE A 83 14.47 -6.03 -2.79
N ARG A 84 14.96 -7.15 -3.32
CA ARG A 84 16.04 -7.15 -4.32
C ARG A 84 15.62 -6.54 -5.65
N ALA A 85 14.33 -6.66 -6.02
CA ALA A 85 13.75 -5.95 -7.16
C ALA A 85 13.54 -4.44 -6.90
N GLY A 86 13.81 -3.95 -5.67
CA GLY A 86 13.72 -2.54 -5.33
C GLY A 86 12.50 -2.15 -4.49
N ALA A 87 11.67 -3.10 -4.06
CA ALA A 87 10.54 -2.80 -3.19
C ALA A 87 11.02 -2.20 -1.86
N ARG A 88 10.46 -1.06 -1.47
CA ARG A 88 10.80 -0.33 -0.25
C ARG A 88 9.83 -0.63 0.89
N PHE A 89 8.63 -1.09 0.60
CA PHE A 89 7.69 -1.60 1.59
C PHE A 89 7.02 -2.89 1.11
N LEU A 90 6.62 -3.71 2.07
CA LEU A 90 5.99 -5.01 1.86
C LEU A 90 4.60 -5.00 2.45
N VAL A 91 3.60 -5.46 1.68
CA VAL A 91 2.22 -5.56 2.12
C VAL A 91 1.78 -7.02 2.05
N SER A 92 1.24 -7.53 3.14
CA SER A 92 0.66 -8.88 3.24
C SER A 92 -0.86 -8.80 3.41
N PRO A 93 -1.63 -9.81 3.01
CA PRO A 93 -3.06 -9.86 3.30
C PRO A 93 -3.36 -10.29 4.75
N ASN A 94 -2.37 -10.81 5.46
CA ASN A 94 -2.44 -11.36 6.83
C ASN A 94 -1.24 -10.89 7.65
N VAL A 95 -1.25 -11.21 8.94
CA VAL A 95 -0.10 -10.99 9.82
C VAL A 95 0.89 -12.15 9.65
N GLU A 96 1.96 -11.91 8.89
CA GLU A 96 3.04 -12.88 8.69
C GLU A 96 4.34 -12.35 9.30
N ALA A 97 4.67 -12.86 10.47
CA ALA A 97 5.83 -12.40 11.25
C ALA A 97 7.17 -12.58 10.50
N ALA A 98 7.29 -13.63 9.67
CA ALA A 98 8.51 -13.86 8.89
C ALA A 98 8.71 -12.77 7.83
N VAL A 99 7.63 -12.29 7.19
CA VAL A 99 7.67 -11.17 6.23
C VAL A 99 8.08 -9.88 6.93
N ILE A 100 7.47 -9.57 8.09
CA ILE A 100 7.78 -8.36 8.88
C ILE A 100 9.26 -8.35 9.25
N ARG A 101 9.75 -9.43 9.88
CA ARG A 101 11.16 -9.55 10.29
C ARG A 101 12.13 -9.49 9.11
N THR A 102 11.75 -10.07 7.96
CA THR A 102 12.58 -10.00 6.75
C THR A 102 12.61 -8.60 6.18
N GLY A 103 11.47 -7.91 6.08
CA GLY A 103 11.42 -6.49 5.71
C GLY A 103 12.37 -5.66 6.55
N HIS A 104 12.27 -5.77 7.86
CA HIS A 104 13.12 -5.03 8.81
C HIS A 104 14.60 -5.33 8.67
N ARG A 105 14.96 -6.61 8.49
CA ARG A 105 16.37 -7.05 8.29
C ARG A 105 17.02 -6.39 7.09
N TYR A 106 16.24 -6.14 6.04
CA TYR A 106 16.73 -5.54 4.80
C TYR A 106 16.34 -4.05 4.63
N GLY A 107 15.73 -3.43 5.65
CA GLY A 107 15.42 -2.01 5.68
C GLY A 107 14.14 -1.61 4.92
N ALA A 108 13.29 -2.57 4.57
CA ALA A 108 11.97 -2.31 4.00
C ALA A 108 10.91 -2.16 5.10
N ALA A 109 9.93 -1.26 4.90
CA ALA A 109 8.79 -1.14 5.79
C ALA A 109 7.82 -2.32 5.60
N ALA A 110 7.06 -2.69 6.65
CA ALA A 110 6.13 -3.81 6.63
C ALA A 110 4.72 -3.37 7.03
N PHE A 111 3.75 -3.63 6.13
CA PHE A 111 2.32 -3.32 6.30
C PHE A 111 1.50 -4.62 6.26
N PRO A 112 1.53 -5.45 7.33
CA PRO A 112 0.73 -6.67 7.41
C PRO A 112 -0.76 -6.38 7.41
N GLY A 113 -1.56 -7.35 6.91
CA GLY A 113 -3.01 -7.28 6.85
C GLY A 113 -3.69 -7.81 8.11
N ALA A 114 -4.76 -7.14 8.53
CA ALA A 114 -5.59 -7.51 9.66
C ALA A 114 -7.06 -7.22 9.35
N GLY A 115 -7.95 -8.09 9.83
CA GLY A 115 -9.41 -7.95 9.77
C GLY A 115 -10.08 -7.93 11.14
N SER A 116 -9.29 -7.96 12.23
CA SER A 116 -9.77 -7.92 13.60
C SER A 116 -8.85 -7.12 14.51
N VAL A 117 -9.38 -6.66 15.67
CA VAL A 117 -8.59 -5.92 16.66
C VAL A 117 -7.42 -6.77 17.19
N THR A 118 -7.64 -8.07 17.41
CA THR A 118 -6.57 -8.99 17.85
C THR A 118 -5.43 -9.07 16.85
N GLU A 119 -5.74 -9.15 15.55
CA GLU A 119 -4.71 -9.18 14.51
C GLU A 119 -3.98 -7.84 14.38
N ILE A 120 -4.66 -6.71 14.59
CA ILE A 120 -4.00 -5.40 14.65
C ILE A 120 -2.97 -5.35 15.77
N VAL A 121 -3.37 -5.75 17.00
CA VAL A 121 -2.45 -5.79 18.14
C VAL A 121 -1.27 -6.71 17.85
N ARG A 122 -1.52 -7.90 17.33
CA ARG A 122 -0.46 -8.84 16.94
C ARG A 122 0.48 -8.25 15.88
N ALA A 123 -0.06 -7.57 14.87
CA ALA A 123 0.76 -6.91 13.86
C ALA A 123 1.71 -5.87 14.48
N LEU A 124 1.20 -5.06 15.41
CA LEU A 124 2.00 -4.05 16.11
C LEU A 124 3.07 -4.69 17.02
N GLU A 125 2.74 -5.77 17.72
CA GLU A 125 3.69 -6.53 18.53
C GLU A 125 4.82 -7.15 17.71
N GLU A 126 4.52 -7.60 16.48
CA GLU A 126 5.54 -8.09 15.52
C GLU A 126 6.34 -6.94 14.88
N GLY A 127 5.98 -5.68 15.15
CA GLY A 127 6.71 -4.49 14.72
C GLY A 127 6.22 -3.88 13.42
N ALA A 128 4.96 -4.09 13.02
CA ALA A 128 4.40 -3.46 11.81
C ALA A 128 4.62 -1.94 11.79
N ASP A 129 5.03 -1.41 10.64
CA ASP A 129 5.20 0.03 10.43
C ASP A 129 3.86 0.73 10.14
N ALA A 130 2.91 -0.01 9.55
CA ALA A 130 1.49 0.32 9.45
C ALA A 130 0.69 -0.99 9.33
N VAL A 131 -0.63 -0.93 9.54
CA VAL A 131 -1.49 -2.13 9.48
C VAL A 131 -2.54 -1.94 8.38
N LYS A 132 -2.47 -2.79 7.35
CA LYS A 132 -3.49 -2.88 6.31
C LYS A 132 -4.77 -3.47 6.91
N VAL A 133 -5.86 -2.72 6.89
CA VAL A 133 -7.19 -3.23 7.26
C VAL A 133 -7.86 -3.83 6.02
N PHE A 134 -8.06 -5.16 6.01
CA PHE A 134 -8.51 -5.88 4.82
C PHE A 134 -9.49 -7.02 5.16
N PRO A 135 -10.59 -7.18 4.41
CA PRO A 135 -11.11 -6.28 3.37
C PRO A 135 -11.88 -5.08 3.99
N ALA A 136 -11.53 -3.86 3.58
CA ALA A 136 -12.08 -2.64 4.17
C ALA A 136 -13.60 -2.50 3.99
N THR A 137 -14.14 -2.88 2.82
CA THR A 137 -15.59 -2.81 2.52
C THR A 137 -16.46 -3.64 3.45
N ALA A 138 -15.92 -4.72 4.04
CA ALA A 138 -16.66 -5.53 5.01
C ALA A 138 -16.76 -4.87 6.40
N LEU A 139 -15.85 -3.95 6.72
CA LEU A 139 -15.70 -3.34 8.04
C LEU A 139 -16.26 -1.91 8.10
N GLY A 140 -15.99 -1.11 7.08
CA GLY A 140 -16.44 0.28 6.97
C GLY A 140 -15.64 1.31 7.77
N PRO A 141 -15.80 2.63 7.46
CA PRO A 141 -15.07 3.70 8.15
C PRO A 141 -15.40 3.77 9.63
N ARG A 142 -16.65 3.48 10.02
CA ARG A 142 -17.05 3.47 11.43
C ARG A 142 -16.24 2.48 12.27
N TRP A 143 -15.99 1.28 11.74
CA TRP A 143 -15.16 0.29 12.42
C TRP A 143 -13.74 0.82 12.67
N VAL A 144 -13.14 1.49 11.68
CA VAL A 144 -11.82 2.12 11.84
C VAL A 144 -11.84 3.16 12.96
N LYS A 145 -12.87 4.01 13.00
CA LYS A 145 -13.05 5.01 14.07
C LYS A 145 -13.16 4.36 15.44
N ASP A 146 -13.95 3.31 15.58
CA ASP A 146 -14.15 2.61 16.85
C ASP A 146 -12.85 1.91 17.30
N VAL A 147 -12.11 1.29 16.40
CA VAL A 147 -10.79 0.69 16.71
C VAL A 147 -9.77 1.76 17.11
N ARG A 148 -9.74 2.89 16.41
CA ARG A 148 -8.84 4.01 16.73
C ARG A 148 -9.13 4.64 18.10
N ALA A 149 -10.38 4.59 18.54
CA ALA A 149 -10.72 5.03 19.90
C ALA A 149 -10.08 4.15 20.99
N ALA A 150 -9.93 2.85 20.72
CA ALA A 150 -9.28 1.89 21.64
C ALA A 150 -7.76 1.80 21.43
N LEU A 151 -7.30 1.94 20.19
CA LEU A 151 -5.89 1.81 19.77
C LEU A 151 -5.43 3.09 19.04
N PRO A 152 -5.32 4.24 19.72
CA PRO A 152 -4.98 5.52 19.08
C PRO A 152 -3.59 5.55 18.42
N GLN A 153 -2.69 4.65 18.81
CA GLN A 153 -1.36 4.50 18.24
C GLN A 153 -1.31 3.67 16.94
N ALA A 154 -2.39 2.93 16.57
CA ALA A 154 -2.37 2.04 15.41
C ALA A 154 -2.45 2.83 14.10
N PRO A 155 -1.44 2.78 13.22
CA PRO A 155 -1.46 3.42 11.90
C PRO A 155 -2.21 2.52 10.90
N LEU A 156 -3.52 2.72 10.78
CA LEU A 156 -4.40 1.88 9.96
C LEU A 156 -4.47 2.36 8.52
N VAL A 157 -4.38 1.41 7.57
CA VAL A 157 -4.47 1.62 6.12
C VAL A 157 -5.60 0.74 5.56
N PRO A 158 -6.86 1.20 5.60
CA PRO A 158 -7.98 0.47 5.01
C PRO A 158 -7.75 0.22 3.51
N THR A 159 -8.04 -1.01 3.06
CA THR A 159 -7.74 -1.46 1.71
C THR A 159 -8.83 -2.39 1.19
N GLY A 160 -9.20 -2.19 -0.07
CA GLY A 160 -10.15 -3.06 -0.78
C GLY A 160 -11.53 -2.43 -0.94
N GLY A 161 -11.89 -2.17 -2.21
CA GLY A 161 -13.21 -1.69 -2.63
C GLY A 161 -13.50 -0.22 -2.30
N ILE A 162 -12.52 0.56 -1.86
CA ILE A 162 -12.69 1.99 -1.57
C ILE A 162 -12.74 2.77 -2.88
N ALA A 163 -13.77 3.60 -3.05
CA ALA A 163 -13.89 4.51 -4.18
C ALA A 163 -13.14 5.83 -3.91
N PRO A 164 -12.68 6.56 -4.94
CA PRO A 164 -11.96 7.82 -4.77
C PRO A 164 -12.72 8.85 -3.93
N GLU A 165 -14.02 8.95 -4.14
CA GLU A 165 -14.93 9.85 -3.41
C GLU A 165 -15.08 9.53 -1.93
N ASP A 166 -14.81 8.28 -1.52
CA ASP A 166 -14.91 7.83 -0.12
C ASP A 166 -13.62 8.08 0.68
N VAL A 167 -12.50 8.41 0.02
CA VAL A 167 -11.20 8.61 0.68
C VAL A 167 -11.28 9.59 1.86
N PRO A 168 -11.94 10.78 1.74
CA PRO A 168 -12.03 11.72 2.84
C PRO A 168 -12.73 11.13 4.09
N GLU A 169 -13.76 10.30 3.91
CA GLU A 169 -14.48 9.67 5.03
C GLU A 169 -13.56 8.70 5.80
N TRP A 170 -12.76 7.89 5.10
CA TRP A 170 -11.82 6.97 5.73
C TRP A 170 -10.71 7.71 6.48
N LEU A 171 -10.17 8.79 5.92
CA LEU A 171 -9.17 9.62 6.59
C LEU A 171 -9.77 10.32 7.83
N ALA A 172 -10.99 10.84 7.74
CA ALA A 172 -11.71 11.43 8.87
C ALA A 172 -12.02 10.41 9.98
N ALA A 173 -12.17 9.11 9.63
CA ALA A 173 -12.30 8.02 10.60
C ALA A 173 -10.98 7.70 11.33
N GLY A 174 -9.85 8.30 10.93
CA GLY A 174 -8.55 8.13 11.55
C GLY A 174 -7.61 7.16 10.82
N ALA A 175 -7.92 6.77 9.58
CA ALA A 175 -6.95 6.10 8.72
C ALA A 175 -5.78 7.03 8.40
N VAL A 176 -4.55 6.50 8.36
CA VAL A 176 -3.36 7.28 7.98
C VAL A 176 -3.19 7.37 6.46
N ALA A 177 -3.75 6.42 5.74
CA ALA A 177 -3.87 6.37 4.29
C ALA A 177 -4.91 5.32 3.90
N VAL A 178 -5.31 5.26 2.63
CA VAL A 178 -6.13 4.20 2.07
C VAL A 178 -5.39 3.46 0.95
N GLY A 179 -5.58 2.15 0.86
CA GLY A 179 -5.08 1.33 -0.25
C GLY A 179 -6.14 1.25 -1.37
N MET A 180 -5.85 1.82 -2.53
CA MET A 180 -6.77 1.86 -3.66
C MET A 180 -6.32 0.96 -4.81
N GLY A 181 -7.12 -0.05 -5.12
CA GLY A 181 -6.87 -1.02 -6.20
C GLY A 181 -7.62 -0.69 -7.49
N SER A 182 -8.59 -1.52 -7.85
CA SER A 182 -9.31 -1.44 -9.13
C SER A 182 -10.02 -0.11 -9.36
N ALA A 183 -10.47 0.57 -8.31
CA ALA A 183 -11.09 1.89 -8.43
C ALA A 183 -10.10 2.93 -9.00
N LEU A 184 -8.82 2.84 -8.63
CA LEU A 184 -7.76 3.70 -9.17
C LEU A 184 -7.35 3.29 -10.58
N THR A 185 -7.15 1.99 -10.84
CA THR A 185 -6.52 1.47 -12.07
C THR A 185 -7.49 1.09 -13.18
N ARG A 186 -8.81 1.31 -13.00
CA ARG A 186 -9.83 1.02 -14.02
C ARG A 186 -9.77 2.02 -15.17
N GLY A 187 -9.94 1.51 -16.41
CA GLY A 187 -10.02 2.32 -17.63
C GLY A 187 -8.67 2.52 -18.31
N THR A 188 -8.57 3.57 -19.10
CA THR A 188 -7.38 3.95 -19.84
C THR A 188 -6.34 4.65 -18.95
N ALA A 189 -5.12 4.81 -19.43
CA ALA A 189 -4.10 5.60 -18.74
C ALA A 189 -4.54 7.07 -18.50
N GLU A 190 -5.36 7.62 -19.41
CA GLU A 190 -5.92 8.96 -19.26
C GLU A 190 -6.95 9.03 -18.13
N ASP A 191 -7.83 8.02 -18.00
CA ASP A 191 -8.78 7.91 -16.90
C ASP A 191 -8.07 7.80 -15.53
N ILE A 192 -6.97 7.06 -15.48
CA ILE A 192 -6.13 6.91 -14.28
C ILE A 192 -5.51 8.26 -13.91
N ARG A 193 -4.91 8.98 -14.88
CA ARG A 193 -4.32 10.30 -14.64
C ARG A 193 -5.34 11.30 -14.12
N ALA A 194 -6.52 11.38 -14.75
CA ALA A 194 -7.57 12.30 -14.34
C ALA A 194 -8.02 12.04 -12.90
N ARG A 195 -8.18 10.76 -12.55
CA ARG A 195 -8.62 10.33 -11.21
C ARG A 195 -7.59 10.65 -10.13
N VAL A 196 -6.32 10.33 -10.39
CA VAL A 196 -5.22 10.64 -9.48
C VAL A 196 -5.06 12.15 -9.31
N ALA A 197 -5.08 12.91 -10.39
CA ALA A 197 -4.94 14.36 -10.34
C ALA A 197 -6.04 15.05 -9.51
N ALA A 198 -7.26 14.53 -9.52
CA ALA A 198 -8.33 15.03 -8.67
C ALA A 198 -8.04 14.78 -7.18
N MET A 199 -7.65 13.55 -6.81
CA MET A 199 -7.36 13.18 -5.42
C MET A 199 -6.15 13.91 -4.84
N VAL A 200 -5.06 14.08 -5.62
CA VAL A 200 -3.83 14.73 -5.15
C VAL A 200 -4.03 16.24 -4.92
N ARG A 201 -4.92 16.89 -5.68
CA ARG A 201 -5.23 18.32 -5.50
C ARG A 201 -6.05 18.63 -4.24
N GLU A 202 -6.88 17.69 -3.82
CA GLU A 202 -7.71 17.85 -2.62
C GLU A 202 -6.95 17.62 -1.31
N GLY A 203 -5.81 16.94 -1.38
CA GLY A 203 -4.98 16.59 -0.21
C GLY A 203 -3.75 17.48 0.02
N SER A 204 -3.62 18.60 -0.71
CA SER A 204 -2.43 19.50 -0.66
C SER A 204 -2.63 20.66 0.28
#